data_0fa7a59b0cf5ec10e888d2bd7bbec79c
#
_entry.id   0fa7a59b0cf5ec10e888d2bd7bbec79c
#
_cell.length_a   1.000
_cell.length_b   1.000
_cell.length_c   1.000
_cell.angle_alpha   90.00
_cell.angle_beta   90.00
_cell.angle_gamma   90.00
#
_symmetry.space_group_name_H-M   'P 1'
#
loop_
_entity.id
_entity.type
_entity.pdbx_description
1 polymer ?
#
loop_
_entity_poly.entity_id
_entity_poly.type
_entity_poly.pdbx_seq_one_letter_code
_entity_poly.pdbx_strand_id
1 'polypeptide(L)'
;MTAPEDKAELAPVQVAAPVLTVRRVDAYYAMTVVAPRIARSFRPGQFVAVAVGGPDSAMLMRRAFSIYDVRSDHGGTVEFVFAAKGPGTRWLARRRARDVVDIAGPLGRPFP
;
A
#
# COMPACT_ATOMS: atom_id res chain seq x y z
N MET A 1 -8.62 29.62 -3.71
CA MET A 1 -9.00 28.43 -3.07
C MET A 1 -9.07 27.26 -4.02
N THR A 2 -8.80 26.20 -3.57
CA THR A 2 -8.45 25.09 -4.42
C THR A 2 -9.21 23.81 -4.09
N ALA A 3 -10.43 23.94 -3.55
CA ALA A 3 -11.19 22.78 -3.14
C ALA A 3 -11.36 21.72 -4.23
N PRO A 4 -11.67 22.08 -5.49
CA PRO A 4 -11.79 21.07 -6.53
C PRO A 4 -10.49 20.32 -6.81
N GLU A 5 -9.37 21.03 -6.76
CA GLU A 5 -8.08 20.43 -6.96
C GLU A 5 -7.73 19.51 -5.81
N ASP A 6 -8.00 19.95 -4.59
CA ASP A 6 -7.76 19.14 -3.40
C ASP A 6 -8.61 17.88 -3.44
N LYS A 7 -9.84 18.01 -3.89
CA LYS A 7 -10.73 16.88 -3.99
C LYS A 7 -10.20 15.85 -4.99
N ALA A 8 -9.70 16.31 -6.12
CA ALA A 8 -9.12 15.42 -7.12
C ALA A 8 -7.86 14.73 -6.59
N GLU A 9 -7.03 15.46 -5.83
CA GLU A 9 -5.83 14.88 -5.24
C GLU A 9 -6.13 13.89 -4.14
N LEU A 10 -7.26 14.05 -3.46
CA LEU A 10 -7.66 13.15 -2.38
C LEU A 10 -8.36 11.90 -2.87
N ALA A 11 -8.74 11.85 -4.14
CA ALA A 11 -9.38 10.67 -4.70
C ALA A 11 -8.42 9.48 -4.66
N PRO A 12 -8.92 8.28 -4.34
CA PRO A 12 -8.08 7.09 -4.37
C PRO A 12 -7.51 6.85 -5.76
N VAL A 13 -6.30 6.34 -5.80
CA VAL A 13 -5.63 5.99 -7.05
C VAL A 13 -5.23 4.52 -7.00
N GLN A 14 -5.10 3.92 -8.17
CA GLN A 14 -4.57 2.57 -8.31
C GLN A 14 -3.25 2.69 -9.06
N VAL A 15 -2.19 2.15 -8.49
CA VAL A 15 -0.86 2.28 -9.05
C VAL A 15 -0.10 0.96 -8.96
N ALA A 16 0.84 0.78 -9.88
CA ALA A 16 1.83 -0.28 -9.80
C ALA A 16 3.00 0.29 -9.03
N ALA A 17 3.16 -0.15 -7.79
CA ALA A 17 4.12 0.44 -6.87
C ALA A 17 5.34 -0.45 -6.71
N PRO A 18 6.55 0.07 -6.97
CA PRO A 18 7.76 -0.69 -6.70
C PRO A 18 7.94 -0.95 -5.22
N VAL A 19 8.28 -2.18 -4.89
CA VAL A 19 8.63 -2.55 -3.53
C VAL A 19 10.02 -2.03 -3.23
N LEU A 20 10.14 -1.34 -2.12
CA LEU A 20 11.43 -0.84 -1.66
C LEU A 20 12.06 -1.83 -0.69
N THR A 21 11.33 -2.23 0.33
CA THR A 21 11.79 -3.21 1.32
C THR A 21 10.65 -4.09 1.78
N VAL A 22 11.00 -5.32 2.15
CA VAL A 22 10.14 -6.22 2.91
C VAL A 22 11.00 -6.74 4.05
N ARG A 23 10.61 -6.49 5.28
CA ARG A 23 11.39 -6.92 6.43
C ARG A 23 10.51 -7.61 7.45
N ARG A 24 11.07 -8.56 8.13
CA ARG A 24 10.37 -9.28 9.18
C ARG A 24 10.49 -8.53 10.50
N VAL A 25 9.36 -8.39 11.19
CA VAL A 25 9.29 -7.73 12.49
C VAL A 25 8.49 -8.66 13.40
N ASP A 26 9.17 -9.47 14.19
CA ASP A 26 8.53 -10.49 15.02
C ASP A 26 7.66 -11.43 14.19
N ALA A 27 6.37 -11.50 14.47
CA ALA A 27 5.43 -12.36 13.76
C ALA A 27 4.86 -11.68 12.50
N TYR A 28 5.32 -10.48 12.17
CA TYR A 28 4.76 -9.67 11.09
C TYR A 28 5.80 -9.34 10.04
N TYR A 29 5.32 -8.84 8.93
CA TYR A 29 6.16 -8.29 7.86
C TYR A 29 5.78 -6.84 7.66
N ALA A 30 6.79 -6.00 7.43
CA ALA A 30 6.59 -4.60 7.07
C ALA A 30 7.04 -4.43 5.62
N MET A 31 6.13 -3.97 4.78
CA MET A 31 6.45 -3.70 3.38
C MET A 31 6.39 -2.21 3.13
N THR A 32 7.43 -1.69 2.51
CA THR A 32 7.50 -0.30 2.07
C THR A 32 7.48 -0.27 0.55
N VAL A 33 6.58 0.52 0.00
CA VAL A 33 6.45 0.68 -1.45
C VAL A 33 6.59 2.14 -1.83
N VAL A 34 7.05 2.40 -3.05
CA VAL A 34 7.12 3.76 -3.59
C VAL A 34 5.78 4.08 -4.22
N ALA A 35 5.03 4.99 -3.61
CA ALA A 35 3.69 5.35 -4.07
C ALA A 35 3.42 6.82 -3.73
N PRO A 36 4.02 7.75 -4.49
CA PRO A 36 3.96 9.19 -4.15
C PRO A 36 2.55 9.74 -4.03
N ARG A 37 1.66 9.36 -4.93
CA ARG A 37 0.30 9.90 -4.90
C ARG A 37 -0.47 9.45 -3.68
N ILE A 38 -0.27 8.19 -3.26
CA ILE A 38 -0.92 7.67 -2.06
C ILE A 38 -0.33 8.35 -0.82
N ALA A 39 1.01 8.43 -0.77
CA ALA A 39 1.69 9.05 0.37
C ALA A 39 1.27 10.49 0.55
N ARG A 40 1.12 11.22 -0.55
CA ARG A 40 0.79 12.64 -0.51
C ARG A 40 -0.62 12.91 -0.02
N SER A 41 -1.55 12.02 -0.31
CA SER A 41 -2.95 12.25 0.05
C SER A 41 -3.42 11.46 1.27
N PHE A 42 -2.55 10.65 1.86
CA PHE A 42 -2.89 9.86 3.03
C PHE A 42 -3.21 10.73 4.24
N ARG A 43 -4.21 10.30 5.00
CA ARG A 43 -4.54 10.86 6.31
C ARG A 43 -4.71 9.72 7.31
N PRO A 44 -4.37 9.93 8.58
CA PRO A 44 -4.48 8.88 9.59
C PRO A 44 -5.87 8.24 9.62
N GLY A 45 -5.89 6.93 9.75
CA GLY A 45 -7.13 6.15 9.75
C GLY A 45 -7.43 5.49 8.42
N GLN A 46 -6.70 5.83 7.38
CA GLN A 46 -6.91 5.26 6.06
C GLN A 46 -6.09 4.00 5.83
N PHE A 47 -6.45 3.26 4.79
CA PHE A 47 -5.83 1.99 4.46
C PHE A 47 -5.59 1.89 2.95
N VAL A 48 -4.89 0.85 2.55
CA VAL A 48 -4.67 0.51 1.15
C VAL A 48 -5.21 -0.87 0.85
N ALA A 49 -5.58 -1.10 -0.40
CA ALA A 49 -5.98 -2.41 -0.89
C ALA A 49 -4.92 -2.90 -1.86
N VAL A 50 -4.32 -4.05 -1.57
CA VAL A 50 -3.20 -4.58 -2.32
C VAL A 50 -3.61 -5.87 -3.00
N ALA A 51 -3.37 -5.96 -4.30
CA ALA A 51 -3.59 -7.20 -5.04
C ALA A 51 -2.53 -8.21 -4.61
N VAL A 52 -2.99 -9.38 -4.19
CA VAL A 52 -2.08 -10.46 -3.76
C VAL A 52 -2.14 -11.57 -4.78
N GLY A 53 -0.98 -12.20 -5.03
CA GLY A 53 -0.84 -13.16 -6.10
C GLY A 53 -0.34 -12.49 -7.37
N GLY A 54 0.37 -13.24 -8.20
CA GLY A 54 0.91 -12.76 -9.46
C GLY A 54 -0.10 -12.81 -10.59
N PRO A 55 0.29 -12.40 -11.80
CA PRO A 55 -0.61 -12.38 -12.95
C PRO A 55 -1.24 -13.74 -13.28
N ASP A 56 -0.55 -14.83 -12.96
CA ASP A 56 -1.02 -16.18 -13.23
C ASP A 56 -1.80 -16.77 -12.06
N SER A 57 -2.04 -15.97 -11.03
CA SER A 57 -2.73 -16.44 -9.83
C SER A 57 -4.23 -16.43 -10.01
N ALA A 58 -4.89 -17.40 -9.39
CA ALA A 58 -6.35 -17.42 -9.31
C ALA A 58 -6.88 -16.50 -8.21
N MET A 59 -6.00 -15.86 -7.46
CA MET A 59 -6.40 -14.95 -6.39
C MET A 59 -6.78 -13.59 -6.99
N LEU A 60 -8.08 -13.31 -6.98
CA LEU A 60 -8.62 -12.11 -7.61
C LEU A 60 -8.95 -11.02 -6.62
N MET A 61 -8.95 -11.33 -5.33
CA MET A 61 -9.35 -10.37 -4.31
C MET A 61 -8.15 -9.60 -3.77
N ARG A 62 -8.40 -8.32 -3.51
CA ARG A 62 -7.40 -7.49 -2.84
C ARG A 62 -7.49 -7.68 -1.34
N ARG A 63 -6.39 -7.43 -0.65
CA ARG A 63 -6.34 -7.42 0.81
C ARG A 63 -6.17 -5.99 1.29
N ALA A 64 -6.89 -5.65 2.35
CA ALA A 64 -6.82 -4.31 2.95
C ALA A 64 -5.80 -4.31 4.08
N PHE A 65 -4.94 -3.29 4.07
CA PHE A 65 -3.95 -3.11 5.13
C PHE A 65 -3.96 -1.65 5.56
N SER A 66 -3.98 -1.43 6.86
CA SER A 66 -3.85 -0.07 7.40
C SER A 66 -2.47 0.47 7.04
N ILE A 67 -2.43 1.73 6.68
CA ILE A 67 -1.17 2.40 6.42
C ILE A 67 -0.51 2.65 7.76
N TYR A 68 0.72 2.16 7.90
CA TYR A 68 1.48 2.29 9.13
C TYR A 68 2.28 3.60 9.16
N ASP A 69 2.89 3.94 8.02
CA ASP A 69 3.74 5.13 7.94
C ASP A 69 3.82 5.60 6.51
N VAL A 70 4.01 6.89 6.33
CA VAL A 70 4.33 7.48 5.03
C VAL A 70 5.53 8.38 5.20
N ARG A 71 6.39 8.41 4.17
CA ARG A 71 7.60 9.23 4.17
C ARG A 71 7.76 9.93 2.84
N SER A 72 8.55 10.98 2.83
CA SER A 72 8.83 11.72 1.62
C SER A 72 10.01 11.17 0.81
N ASP A 73 10.70 10.15 1.32
CA ASP A 73 11.81 9.51 0.63
C ASP A 73 11.33 8.97 -0.71
N HIS A 74 12.20 8.98 -1.70
CA HIS A 74 11.91 8.43 -3.05
C HIS A 74 10.68 9.06 -3.69
N GLY A 75 10.34 10.28 -3.33
CA GLY A 75 9.16 10.97 -3.83
C GLY A 75 7.89 10.64 -3.08
N GLY A 76 7.93 9.73 -2.17
CA GLY A 76 6.81 9.32 -1.33
C GLY A 76 6.71 7.82 -1.20
N THR A 77 6.78 7.33 0.04
CA THR A 77 6.67 5.90 0.34
C THR A 77 5.52 5.64 1.29
N VAL A 78 4.98 4.45 1.19
CA VAL A 78 3.90 3.98 2.05
C VAL A 78 4.37 2.66 2.66
N GLU A 79 4.21 2.54 3.98
CA GLU A 79 4.55 1.32 4.69
C GLU A 79 3.29 0.73 5.32
N PHE A 80 3.12 -0.58 5.19
CA PHE A 80 2.05 -1.30 5.86
C PHE A 80 2.58 -2.61 6.42
N VAL A 81 1.91 -3.10 7.47
CA VAL A 81 2.35 -4.27 8.25
C VAL A 81 1.29 -5.35 8.13
N PHE A 82 1.72 -6.59 7.96
CA PHE A 82 0.78 -7.69 7.80
C PHE A 82 1.38 -8.99 8.34
N ALA A 83 0.49 -9.94 8.67
CA ALA A 83 0.89 -11.29 9.04
C ALA A 83 0.71 -12.22 7.84
N ALA A 84 1.68 -13.09 7.60
CA ALA A 84 1.60 -14.03 6.48
C ALA A 84 0.81 -15.27 6.91
N LYS A 85 -0.51 -15.14 6.92
CA LYS A 85 -1.42 -16.18 7.42
C LYS A 85 -2.00 -17.08 6.36
N GLY A 86 -2.11 -16.62 5.13
CA GLY A 86 -2.73 -17.37 4.05
C GLY A 86 -1.94 -17.25 2.77
N PRO A 87 -2.41 -17.88 1.66
CA PRO A 87 -1.65 -17.87 0.42
C PRO A 87 -1.34 -16.48 -0.10
N GLY A 88 -2.29 -15.55 -0.01
CA GLY A 88 -2.10 -14.20 -0.51
C GLY A 88 -1.06 -13.43 0.28
N THR A 89 -1.16 -13.43 1.60
CA THR A 89 -0.18 -12.71 2.43
C THR A 89 1.17 -13.39 2.43
N ARG A 90 1.23 -14.71 2.25
CA ARG A 90 2.51 -15.40 2.07
C ARG A 90 3.16 -15.00 0.75
N TRP A 91 2.37 -14.89 -0.32
CA TRP A 91 2.89 -14.41 -1.59
C TRP A 91 3.45 -12.99 -1.43
N LEU A 92 2.72 -12.13 -0.72
CA LEU A 92 3.13 -10.77 -0.50
C LEU A 92 4.44 -10.70 0.29
N ALA A 93 4.58 -11.53 1.32
CA ALA A 93 5.78 -11.57 2.15
C ALA A 93 7.03 -12.02 1.38
N ARG A 94 6.86 -12.71 0.25
CA ARG A 94 7.97 -13.15 -0.59
C ARG A 94 8.40 -12.13 -1.64
N ARG A 95 7.75 -10.96 -1.67
CA ARG A 95 8.16 -9.92 -2.61
C ARG A 95 9.53 -9.39 -2.20
N ARG A 96 10.24 -8.89 -3.17
CA ARG A 96 11.60 -8.36 -2.98
C ARG A 96 11.67 -6.94 -3.51
N ALA A 97 12.74 -6.25 -3.14
CA ALA A 97 13.01 -4.94 -3.70
C ALA A 97 12.96 -5.00 -5.22
N ARG A 98 12.30 -4.01 -5.82
CA ARG A 98 12.06 -3.85 -7.26
C ARG A 98 10.91 -4.68 -7.81
N ASP A 99 10.38 -5.64 -7.05
CA ASP A 99 9.10 -6.22 -7.44
C ASP A 99 8.04 -5.12 -7.45
N VAL A 100 6.98 -5.33 -8.19
CA VAL A 100 5.90 -4.36 -8.30
C VAL A 100 4.64 -4.97 -7.71
N VAL A 101 3.93 -4.21 -6.89
CA VAL A 101 2.63 -4.62 -6.38
C VAL A 101 1.57 -3.62 -6.85
N ASP A 102 0.39 -4.13 -7.10
CA ASP A 102 -0.75 -3.32 -7.49
C ASP A 102 -1.47 -2.87 -6.22
N ILE A 103 -1.51 -1.57 -5.99
CA ILE A 103 -2.02 -1.00 -4.75
C ILE A 103 -3.00 0.12 -5.06
N ALA A 104 -4.09 0.16 -4.32
CA ALA A 104 -5.11 1.20 -4.44
C ALA A 104 -5.26 1.91 -3.12
N GLY A 105 -5.37 3.21 -3.16
CA GLY A 105 -5.58 4.01 -1.97
C GLY A 105 -5.29 5.49 -2.17
N PRO A 106 -5.32 6.25 -1.08
CA PRO A 106 -5.76 5.83 0.25
C PRO A 106 -7.27 5.62 0.29
N LEU A 107 -7.73 4.67 1.10
CA LEU A 107 -9.13 4.29 1.20
C LEU A 107 -9.63 4.51 2.63
N GLY A 108 -10.94 4.61 2.77
CA GLY A 108 -11.57 4.78 4.06
C GLY A 108 -11.60 6.21 4.53
N ARG A 109 -12.37 6.45 5.59
CA ARG A 109 -12.49 7.77 6.17
C ARG A 109 -11.34 8.02 7.13
N PRO A 110 -10.66 9.16 7.00
CA PRO A 110 -9.64 9.50 7.99
C PRO A 110 -10.29 9.77 9.35
N PHE A 111 -9.49 9.65 10.39
CA PHE A 111 -9.93 10.03 11.73
C PHE A 111 -10.22 11.52 11.78
N PRO A 112 -11.19 11.94 12.62
CA PRO A 112 -11.50 13.36 12.75
C PRO A 112 -10.37 14.16 13.36
#